data_38d32dd5fe8fd15726d1b611d47d7ede
#
_entry.id   38d32dd5fe8fd15726d1b611d47d7ede
#
_cell.length_a   1.000
_cell.length_b   1.000
_cell.length_c   1.000
_cell.angle_alpha   90.00
_cell.angle_beta   90.00
_cell.angle_gamma   90.00
#
_symmetry.space_group_name_H-M   'P 1'
#
loop_
_entity.id
_entity.type
_entity.pdbx_description
1 polymer ?
#
loop_
_entity_poly.entity_id
_entity_poly.type
_entity_poly.pdbx_seq_one_letter_code
_entity_poly.pdbx_strand_id
1 'polypeptide(L)'
;MKLSETKPAWEQQASENVTRQYGGNVRPSIDHFERTSLPGERQRLQKWDMIPSADFVQRIAGEFVKQNSQDLFKDKNVILFSLPGAFTPVCSSKMLPAYEEMYDRFKNAGIDEVYCVSVNDGFVMNAWAESLGIEKVKMLADGNGDFTDSMGMLCSKRGKGFAMRSWRYSCYIKNNIIMEAYVEPGFNHKDEDNDPYEVSDPETIAQFIEAENR
;
A
#
# COMPACT_ATOMS: atom_id res chain seq x y z
N MET A 1 27.65 -18.12 27.45
CA MET A 1 28.11 -17.58 26.15
C MET A 1 26.86 -17.08 25.42
N LYS A 2 26.56 -15.76 25.48
CA LYS A 2 25.40 -15.18 24.79
C LYS A 2 25.78 -15.07 23.32
N LEU A 3 25.08 -15.80 22.46
CA LEU A 3 25.13 -15.60 21.01
C LEU A 3 24.63 -14.18 20.73
N SER A 4 25.48 -13.34 20.16
CA SER A 4 25.07 -12.05 19.62
C SER A 4 24.22 -12.34 18.38
N GLU A 5 22.92 -12.21 18.49
CA GLU A 5 22.03 -12.22 17.32
C GLU A 5 22.40 -10.99 16.49
N THR A 6 23.15 -11.22 15.42
CA THR A 6 23.36 -10.18 14.41
C THR A 6 22.06 -9.99 13.66
N LYS A 7 21.53 -8.78 13.69
CA LYS A 7 20.33 -8.42 12.94
C LYS A 7 20.51 -8.75 11.46
N PRO A 8 19.44 -9.26 10.79
CA PRO A 8 19.51 -9.54 9.36
C PRO A 8 19.87 -8.28 8.54
N ALA A 9 20.52 -8.46 7.42
CA ALA A 9 21.02 -7.35 6.58
C ALA A 9 19.94 -6.36 6.18
N TRP A 10 18.70 -6.82 5.90
CA TRP A 10 17.56 -5.98 5.57
C TRP A 10 17.14 -5.07 6.75
N GLU A 11 17.27 -5.55 8.00
CA GLU A 11 16.91 -4.76 9.18
C GLU A 11 17.95 -3.66 9.45
N GLN A 12 19.23 -3.92 9.14
CA GLN A 12 20.28 -2.92 9.21
C GLN A 12 20.06 -1.84 8.15
N GLN A 13 19.78 -2.23 6.90
CA GLN A 13 19.51 -1.31 5.80
C GLN A 13 18.26 -0.48 6.04
N ALA A 14 17.18 -1.07 6.56
CA ALA A 14 15.97 -0.36 6.94
C ALA A 14 16.23 0.67 8.05
N SER A 15 17.04 0.30 9.06
CA SER A 15 17.44 1.21 10.15
C SER A 15 18.23 2.41 9.63
N GLU A 16 19.14 2.22 8.69
CA GLU A 16 19.90 3.30 8.04
C GLU A 16 19.00 4.23 7.23
N ASN A 17 18.04 3.69 6.49
CA ASN A 17 17.09 4.47 5.71
C ASN A 17 16.15 5.26 6.62
N VAL A 18 15.65 4.67 7.71
CA VAL A 18 14.83 5.35 8.72
C VAL A 18 15.64 6.50 9.35
N THR A 19 16.90 6.26 9.70
CA THR A 19 17.78 7.31 10.23
C THR A 19 18.00 8.44 9.23
N ARG A 20 18.21 8.12 7.95
CA ARG A 20 18.38 9.11 6.88
C ARG A 20 17.12 9.92 6.62
N GLN A 21 15.94 9.28 6.65
CA GLN A 21 14.66 9.90 6.32
C GLN A 21 14.08 10.72 7.49
N TYR A 22 14.34 10.30 8.74
CA TYR A 22 13.69 10.86 9.93
C TYR A 22 14.66 11.37 11.00
N GLY A 23 15.99 11.33 10.78
CA GLY A 23 16.99 11.83 11.74
C GLY A 23 16.98 11.10 13.09
N GLY A 24 17.58 9.98 13.15
CA GLY A 24 18.07 9.12 14.25
C GLY A 24 17.50 9.17 15.67
N ASN A 25 16.24 9.53 15.93
CA ASN A 25 15.56 9.33 17.22
C ASN A 25 14.10 9.82 17.25
N VAL A 26 13.45 9.95 16.13
CA VAL A 26 12.07 10.46 16.09
C VAL A 26 11.13 9.32 15.77
N ARG A 27 10.32 8.91 16.74
CA ARG A 27 8.99 8.41 16.41
C ARG A 27 8.28 9.60 15.76
N PRO A 28 7.88 9.58 14.48
CA PRO A 28 7.11 10.67 13.94
C PRO A 28 5.78 10.69 14.68
N SER A 29 5.62 11.62 15.59
CA SER A 29 4.30 12.02 16.06
C SER A 29 3.62 12.69 14.87
N ILE A 30 2.35 12.37 14.66
CA ILE A 30 1.48 12.88 13.60
C ILE A 30 1.48 14.44 13.56
N ASP A 31 1.87 15.11 14.64
CA ASP A 31 1.84 16.55 14.83
C ASP A 31 2.96 17.34 14.12
N HIS A 32 3.91 16.66 13.45
CA HIS A 32 5.09 17.34 12.86
C HIS A 32 5.17 17.23 11.33
N PHE A 33 4.10 16.77 10.67
CA PHE A 33 3.99 16.94 9.23
C PHE A 33 3.41 18.32 8.90
N GLU A 34 4.23 19.36 9.05
CA GLU A 34 3.98 20.58 8.28
C GLU A 34 3.89 20.18 6.81
N ARG A 35 2.72 20.38 6.20
CA ARG A 35 2.51 20.17 4.76
C ARG A 35 3.33 21.23 4.00
N THR A 36 4.61 20.98 3.84
CA THR A 36 5.53 21.85 3.08
C THR A 36 5.47 21.59 1.57
N SER A 37 4.85 20.47 1.15
CA SER A 37 4.63 20.12 -0.26
C SER A 37 3.14 20.06 -0.57
N LEU A 38 2.78 20.39 -1.80
CA LEU A 38 1.42 20.20 -2.29
C LEU A 38 1.09 18.70 -2.33
N PRO A 39 -0.20 18.31 -2.16
CA PRO A 39 -0.61 16.92 -2.30
C PRO A 39 -0.12 16.34 -3.63
N GLY A 40 0.50 15.16 -3.59
CA GLY A 40 1.07 14.51 -4.77
C GLY A 40 2.50 14.93 -5.17
N GLU A 41 3.15 15.86 -4.46
CA GLU A 41 4.54 16.26 -4.72
C GLU A 41 5.56 15.51 -3.85
N ARG A 42 5.11 14.58 -3.01
CA ARG A 42 6.00 13.83 -2.12
C ARG A 42 6.86 12.84 -2.90
N GLN A 43 8.07 12.62 -2.41
CA GLN A 43 8.92 11.55 -2.92
C GLN A 43 8.24 10.19 -2.68
N ARG A 44 8.17 9.37 -3.73
CA ARG A 44 7.65 8.00 -3.63
C ARG A 44 8.54 7.16 -2.73
N LEU A 45 7.90 6.39 -1.85
CA LEU A 45 8.59 5.40 -1.04
C LEU A 45 9.14 4.27 -1.92
N GLN A 46 10.26 3.75 -1.50
CA GLN A 46 11.04 2.75 -2.23
C GLN A 46 11.35 1.56 -1.33
N LYS A 47 11.98 0.56 -1.91
CA LYS A 47 12.54 -0.58 -1.17
C LYS A 47 13.37 -0.09 0.02
N TRP A 48 13.15 -0.70 1.17
CA TRP A 48 13.73 -0.43 2.49
C TRP A 48 13.20 0.82 3.21
N ASP A 49 12.27 1.53 2.63
CA ASP A 49 11.58 2.60 3.37
C ASP A 49 10.54 2.01 4.34
N MET A 50 10.31 2.72 5.42
CA MET A 50 9.24 2.39 6.37
C MET A 50 7.90 2.89 5.83
N ILE A 51 6.86 2.08 5.97
CA ILE A 51 5.48 2.48 5.70
C ILE A 51 5.10 3.69 6.57
N PRO A 52 4.47 4.73 5.99
CA PRO A 52 4.03 5.89 6.75
C PRO A 52 2.93 5.53 7.74
N SER A 53 2.91 6.22 8.87
CA SER A 53 1.79 6.15 9.81
C SER A 53 0.62 6.98 9.30
N ALA A 54 -0.48 6.33 8.96
CA ALA A 54 -1.71 6.96 8.53
C ALA A 54 -2.92 6.13 8.98
N ASP A 55 -4.05 6.80 9.21
CA ASP A 55 -5.28 6.15 9.64
C ASP A 55 -6.19 5.87 8.46
N PHE A 56 -6.58 4.61 8.31
CA PHE A 56 -7.70 4.21 7.46
C PHE A 56 -9.00 4.28 8.26
N VAL A 57 -10.01 4.93 7.71
CA VAL A 57 -11.34 4.99 8.33
C VAL A 57 -12.25 3.97 7.66
N GLN A 58 -12.35 2.80 8.28
CA GLN A 58 -13.14 1.67 7.78
C GLN A 58 -14.59 1.74 8.24
N ARG A 59 -15.45 1.04 7.50
CA ARG A 59 -16.84 0.79 7.90
C ARG A 59 -17.00 -0.69 8.24
N ILE A 60 -16.96 -1.03 9.53
CA ILE A 60 -16.99 -2.43 10.02
C ILE A 60 -18.23 -2.62 10.90
N ALA A 61 -19.07 -3.61 10.56
CA ALA A 61 -20.29 -3.94 11.31
C ALA A 61 -21.21 -2.72 11.58
N GLY A 62 -21.25 -1.79 10.66
CA GLY A 62 -22.07 -0.59 10.81
C GLY A 62 -21.43 0.58 11.57
N GLU A 63 -20.21 0.43 12.07
CA GLU A 63 -19.47 1.45 12.81
C GLU A 63 -18.26 2.00 12.05
N PHE A 64 -17.86 3.24 12.32
CA PHE A 64 -16.59 3.78 11.84
C PHE A 64 -15.45 3.34 12.75
N VAL A 65 -14.49 2.63 12.18
CA VAL A 65 -13.31 2.12 12.89
C VAL A 65 -12.06 2.70 12.26
N LYS A 66 -11.20 3.31 13.07
CA LYS A 66 -9.88 3.75 12.66
C LYS A 66 -8.87 2.61 12.83
N GLN A 67 -8.08 2.37 11.78
CA GLN A 67 -6.99 1.40 11.79
C GLN A 67 -5.73 2.07 11.28
N ASN A 68 -4.70 2.12 12.12
CA ASN A 68 -3.42 2.71 11.72
C ASN A 68 -2.60 1.72 10.87
N SER A 69 -1.99 2.21 9.82
CA SER A 69 -1.17 1.40 8.90
C SER A 69 -0.05 0.66 9.60
N GLN A 70 0.66 1.31 10.53
CA GLN A 70 1.77 0.68 11.23
C GLN A 70 1.31 -0.45 12.17
N ASP A 71 0.13 -0.32 12.78
CA ASP A 71 -0.45 -1.39 13.61
C ASP A 71 -0.94 -2.56 12.75
N LEU A 72 -1.49 -2.27 11.57
CA LEU A 72 -1.97 -3.29 10.64
C LEU A 72 -0.85 -4.18 10.11
N PHE A 73 0.35 -3.61 9.86
CA PHE A 73 1.47 -4.31 9.21
C PHE A 73 2.57 -4.73 10.18
N LYS A 74 2.45 -4.36 11.46
CA LYS A 74 3.40 -4.74 12.50
C LYS A 74 3.50 -6.25 12.66
N ASP A 75 4.73 -6.74 12.69
CA ASP A 75 5.06 -8.17 12.87
C ASP A 75 4.42 -9.10 11.85
N LYS A 76 4.09 -8.60 10.64
CA LYS A 76 3.46 -9.33 9.55
C LYS A 76 4.22 -9.21 8.24
N ASN A 77 4.02 -10.22 7.40
CA ASN A 77 4.34 -10.24 5.99
C ASN A 77 3.06 -9.88 5.22
N VAL A 78 3.06 -8.76 4.53
CA VAL A 78 1.85 -8.19 3.91
C VAL A 78 2.10 -7.90 2.44
N ILE A 79 1.11 -8.23 1.60
CA ILE A 79 0.99 -7.65 0.26
C ILE A 79 0.01 -6.49 0.35
N LEU A 80 0.45 -5.32 -0.10
CA LEU A 80 -0.38 -4.15 -0.28
C LEU A 80 -0.41 -3.79 -1.75
N PHE A 81 -1.58 -3.65 -2.34
CA PHE A 81 -1.72 -3.06 -3.66
C PHE A 81 -2.71 -1.91 -3.64
N SER A 82 -2.46 -0.93 -4.51
CA SER A 82 -3.29 0.27 -4.63
C SER A 82 -3.63 0.56 -6.08
N LEU A 83 -4.75 1.24 -6.27
CA LEU A 83 -5.35 1.42 -7.58
C LEU A 83 -6.16 2.73 -7.64
N PRO A 84 -6.46 3.24 -8.86
CA PRO A 84 -7.14 4.53 -9.05
C PRO A 84 -8.54 4.63 -8.45
N GLY A 85 -9.26 3.52 -8.28
CA GLY A 85 -10.56 3.63 -7.62
C GLY A 85 -11.46 2.41 -7.73
N ALA A 86 -12.32 2.25 -6.73
CA ALA A 86 -13.43 1.31 -6.75
C ALA A 86 -14.33 1.55 -7.96
N PHE A 87 -14.91 0.49 -8.50
CA PHE A 87 -15.81 0.47 -9.67
C PHE A 87 -15.18 0.96 -10.99
N THR A 88 -13.89 1.27 -11.04
CA THR A 88 -13.23 1.61 -12.31
C THR A 88 -12.89 0.34 -13.11
N PRO A 89 -12.82 0.42 -14.46
CA PRO A 89 -12.79 -0.78 -15.30
C PRO A 89 -11.66 -1.76 -14.98
N VAL A 90 -10.40 -1.34 -15.06
CA VAL A 90 -9.22 -2.22 -14.84
C VAL A 90 -9.18 -2.74 -13.41
N CYS A 91 -9.52 -1.87 -12.43
CA CYS A 91 -9.53 -2.24 -11.02
C CYS A 91 -10.55 -3.34 -10.71
N SER A 92 -11.74 -3.26 -11.31
CA SER A 92 -12.86 -4.20 -11.07
C SER A 92 -12.80 -5.47 -11.89
N SER A 93 -12.30 -5.38 -13.13
CA SER A 93 -12.33 -6.54 -14.05
C SER A 93 -11.04 -7.35 -14.08
N LYS A 94 -9.95 -6.80 -13.55
CA LYS A 94 -8.63 -7.45 -13.61
C LYS A 94 -7.93 -7.49 -12.26
N MET A 95 -7.53 -6.32 -11.70
CA MET A 95 -6.57 -6.28 -10.61
C MET A 95 -7.11 -6.90 -9.31
N LEU A 96 -8.22 -6.40 -8.77
CA LEU A 96 -8.75 -6.91 -7.50
C LEU A 96 -9.16 -8.39 -7.58
N PRO A 97 -9.89 -8.85 -8.61
CA PRO A 97 -10.21 -10.28 -8.74
C PRO A 97 -8.98 -11.18 -8.85
N ALA A 98 -7.92 -10.77 -9.55
CA ALA A 98 -6.70 -11.56 -9.68
C ALA A 98 -5.96 -11.71 -8.32
N TYR A 99 -5.92 -10.67 -7.49
CA TYR A 99 -5.38 -10.77 -6.12
C TYR A 99 -6.23 -11.66 -5.22
N GLU A 100 -7.56 -11.63 -5.36
CA GLU A 100 -8.48 -12.52 -4.62
C GLU A 100 -8.26 -13.99 -5.01
N GLU A 101 -8.14 -14.28 -6.31
CA GLU A 101 -7.89 -15.64 -6.83
C GLU A 101 -6.56 -16.20 -6.34
N MET A 102 -5.52 -15.37 -6.28
CA MET A 102 -4.17 -15.78 -5.86
C MET A 102 -3.95 -15.75 -4.33
N TYR A 103 -4.94 -15.37 -3.54
CA TYR A 103 -4.80 -15.20 -2.09
C TYR A 103 -4.23 -16.45 -1.39
N ASP A 104 -4.71 -17.64 -1.70
CA ASP A 104 -4.24 -18.88 -1.06
C ASP A 104 -2.79 -19.20 -1.42
N ARG A 105 -2.35 -18.85 -2.64
CA ARG A 105 -0.93 -18.96 -3.04
C ARG A 105 -0.06 -18.04 -2.19
N PHE A 106 -0.49 -16.82 -1.94
CA PHE A 106 0.21 -15.89 -1.04
C PHE A 106 0.28 -16.41 0.39
N LYS A 107 -0.81 -16.96 0.91
CA LYS A 107 -0.82 -17.60 2.24
C LYS A 107 0.21 -18.73 2.33
N ASN A 108 0.27 -19.59 1.31
CA ASN A 108 1.22 -20.70 1.25
C ASN A 108 2.68 -20.22 1.12
N ALA A 109 2.91 -19.02 0.56
CA ALA A 109 4.21 -18.37 0.49
C ALA A 109 4.58 -17.58 1.77
N GLY A 110 3.79 -17.67 2.84
CA GLY A 110 4.08 -17.04 4.14
C GLY A 110 3.59 -15.59 4.27
N ILE A 111 2.66 -15.16 3.42
CA ILE A 111 1.99 -13.86 3.55
C ILE A 111 0.87 -13.95 4.57
N ASP A 112 0.86 -13.04 5.53
CA ASP A 112 -0.16 -12.99 6.59
C ASP A 112 -1.45 -12.34 6.10
N GLU A 113 -1.35 -11.29 5.27
CA GLU A 113 -2.52 -10.56 4.79
C GLU A 113 -2.27 -9.93 3.41
N VAL A 114 -3.36 -9.79 2.65
CA VAL A 114 -3.37 -9.06 1.38
C VAL A 114 -4.37 -7.90 1.48
N TYR A 115 -3.90 -6.68 1.23
CA TYR A 115 -4.69 -5.47 1.33
C TYR A 115 -4.82 -4.74 0.01
N CYS A 116 -6.04 -4.29 -0.29
CA CYS A 116 -6.35 -3.37 -1.38
C CYS A 116 -6.60 -1.96 -0.82
N VAL A 117 -5.79 -0.98 -1.20
CA VAL A 117 -5.97 0.44 -0.83
C VAL A 117 -6.55 1.21 -1.99
N SER A 118 -7.50 2.10 -1.69
CA SER A 118 -7.99 3.08 -2.65
C SER A 118 -8.40 4.38 -1.95
N VAL A 119 -8.26 5.50 -2.68
CA VAL A 119 -8.77 6.81 -2.24
C VAL A 119 -10.28 6.85 -2.46
N ASN A 120 -10.95 6.00 -1.67
CA ASN A 120 -12.41 5.87 -1.57
C ASN A 120 -12.75 5.67 -0.09
N ASP A 121 -13.94 6.05 0.31
CA ASP A 121 -14.44 5.85 1.66
C ASP A 121 -14.87 4.41 1.95
N GLY A 122 -15.13 4.10 3.23
CA GLY A 122 -15.48 2.75 3.67
C GLY A 122 -16.80 2.22 3.13
N PHE A 123 -17.77 3.07 2.80
CA PHE A 123 -19.03 2.63 2.19
C PHE A 123 -18.79 2.15 0.76
N VAL A 124 -18.04 2.93 -0.01
CA VAL A 124 -17.69 2.59 -1.40
C VAL A 124 -16.84 1.33 -1.45
N MET A 125 -15.84 1.20 -0.58
CA MET A 125 -14.95 0.03 -0.54
C MET A 125 -15.70 -1.25 -0.19
N ASN A 126 -16.61 -1.20 0.78
CA ASN A 126 -17.44 -2.35 1.16
C ASN A 126 -18.40 -2.77 0.05
N ALA A 127 -19.15 -1.80 -0.53
CA ALA A 127 -20.08 -2.08 -1.62
C ALA A 127 -19.37 -2.65 -2.85
N TRP A 128 -18.16 -2.14 -3.14
CA TRP A 128 -17.36 -2.65 -4.25
C TRP A 128 -16.86 -4.08 -4.02
N ALA A 129 -16.35 -4.38 -2.82
CA ALA A 129 -15.94 -5.73 -2.46
C ALA A 129 -17.13 -6.72 -2.57
N GLU A 130 -18.28 -6.35 -2.01
CA GLU A 130 -19.51 -7.16 -2.08
C GLU A 130 -19.93 -7.41 -3.54
N SER A 131 -19.91 -6.37 -4.38
CA SER A 131 -20.33 -6.47 -5.80
C SER A 131 -19.45 -7.41 -6.62
N LEU A 132 -18.21 -7.65 -6.20
CA LEU A 132 -17.24 -8.53 -6.86
C LEU A 132 -17.05 -9.88 -6.14
N GLY A 133 -17.74 -10.11 -5.03
CA GLY A 133 -17.59 -11.34 -4.25
C GLY A 133 -16.21 -11.49 -3.60
N ILE A 134 -15.58 -10.39 -3.21
CA ILE A 134 -14.28 -10.38 -2.53
C ILE A 134 -14.46 -10.77 -1.08
N GLU A 135 -13.83 -11.85 -0.66
CA GLU A 135 -13.97 -12.43 0.69
C GLU A 135 -12.66 -12.46 1.47
N LYS A 136 -11.52 -12.60 0.79
CA LYS A 136 -10.21 -12.85 1.39
C LYS A 136 -9.35 -11.57 1.43
N VAL A 137 -9.26 -10.85 0.31
CA VAL A 137 -8.54 -9.57 0.23
C VAL A 137 -9.22 -8.54 1.11
N LYS A 138 -8.45 -7.90 1.98
CA LYS A 138 -8.94 -6.88 2.91
C LYS A 138 -8.91 -5.50 2.28
N MET A 139 -10.03 -4.80 2.35
CA MET A 139 -10.16 -3.46 1.79
C MET A 139 -9.69 -2.41 2.80
N LEU A 140 -8.87 -1.46 2.36
CA LEU A 140 -8.45 -0.31 3.16
C LEU A 140 -8.94 0.97 2.51
N ALA A 141 -9.85 1.65 3.20
CA ALA A 141 -10.46 2.90 2.76
C ALA A 141 -9.57 4.10 3.14
N ASP A 142 -8.85 4.62 2.17
CA ASP A 142 -8.03 5.85 2.29
C ASP A 142 -8.81 7.07 1.77
N GLY A 143 -10.03 7.29 2.29
CA GLY A 143 -10.98 8.29 1.78
C GLY A 143 -10.44 9.72 1.73
N ASN A 144 -9.52 10.06 2.63
CA ASN A 144 -8.85 11.37 2.65
C ASN A 144 -7.61 11.42 1.74
N GLY A 145 -7.07 10.27 1.32
CA GLY A 145 -5.84 10.17 0.56
C GLY A 145 -4.57 10.35 1.40
N ASP A 146 -4.67 10.34 2.73
CA ASP A 146 -3.55 10.64 3.63
C ASP A 146 -2.44 9.59 3.55
N PHE A 147 -2.81 8.31 3.50
CA PHE A 147 -1.86 7.22 3.30
C PHE A 147 -1.23 7.28 1.91
N THR A 148 -2.06 7.41 0.88
CA THR A 148 -1.63 7.47 -0.53
C THR A 148 -0.70 8.65 -0.78
N ASP A 149 -0.98 9.83 -0.20
CA ASP A 149 -0.11 11.01 -0.27
C ASP A 149 1.23 10.74 0.43
N SER A 150 1.19 10.16 1.62
CA SER A 150 2.40 9.85 2.39
C SER A 150 3.28 8.78 1.73
N MET A 151 2.69 7.88 0.94
CA MET A 151 3.41 6.94 0.08
C MET A 151 4.03 7.61 -1.17
N GLY A 152 3.71 8.88 -1.44
CA GLY A 152 4.10 9.58 -2.66
C GLY A 152 3.41 9.07 -3.92
N MET A 153 2.22 8.45 -3.75
CA MET A 153 1.47 7.82 -4.84
C MET A 153 0.17 8.55 -5.20
N LEU A 154 -0.10 9.69 -4.55
CA LEU A 154 -1.27 10.50 -4.86
C LEU A 154 -1.08 11.22 -6.20
N CYS A 155 -2.02 11.07 -7.13
CA CYS A 155 -1.98 11.69 -8.44
C CYS A 155 -3.32 12.31 -8.84
N SER A 156 -3.28 13.30 -9.72
CA SER A 156 -4.49 13.91 -10.26
C SER A 156 -5.15 13.01 -11.32
N LYS A 157 -6.45 12.81 -11.19
CA LYS A 157 -7.33 12.17 -12.18
C LYS A 157 -8.54 13.08 -12.47
N ARG A 158 -8.31 14.41 -12.40
CA ARG A 158 -9.36 15.42 -12.60
C ARG A 158 -9.95 15.37 -13.99
N GLY A 159 -9.15 15.04 -15.02
CA GLY A 159 -9.63 14.88 -16.39
C GLY A 159 -10.74 13.83 -16.55
N LYS A 160 -10.82 12.87 -15.63
CA LYS A 160 -11.89 11.85 -15.54
C LYS A 160 -12.97 12.20 -14.51
N GLY A 161 -12.90 13.34 -13.83
CA GLY A 161 -13.81 13.71 -12.76
C GLY A 161 -13.56 12.95 -11.44
N PHE A 162 -12.39 12.33 -11.25
CA PHE A 162 -12.08 11.51 -10.07
C PHE A 162 -11.36 12.30 -8.97
N ALA A 163 -11.00 13.57 -9.21
CA ALA A 163 -10.16 14.37 -8.33
C ALA A 163 -8.77 13.71 -8.10
N MET A 164 -8.31 13.63 -6.84
CA MET A 164 -7.05 12.98 -6.50
C MET A 164 -7.27 11.50 -6.22
N ARG A 165 -6.41 10.65 -6.75
CA ARG A 165 -6.47 9.17 -6.61
C ARG A 165 -5.09 8.58 -6.39
N SER A 166 -5.04 7.31 -6.03
CA SER A 166 -3.77 6.59 -6.02
C SER A 166 -3.31 6.28 -7.43
N TRP A 167 -2.00 6.40 -7.67
CA TRP A 167 -1.36 5.68 -8.75
C TRP A 167 -1.42 4.18 -8.49
N ARG A 168 -1.32 3.36 -9.54
CA ARG A 168 -1.36 1.92 -9.40
C ARG A 168 0.01 1.37 -9.03
N TYR A 169 0.06 0.53 -8.00
CA TYR A 169 1.27 -0.16 -7.56
C TYR A 169 0.92 -1.39 -6.72
N SER A 170 1.90 -2.27 -6.52
CA SER A 170 1.89 -3.28 -5.48
C SER A 170 3.20 -3.28 -4.71
N CYS A 171 3.19 -3.67 -3.44
CA CYS A 171 4.40 -3.84 -2.66
C CYS A 171 4.29 -5.00 -1.67
N TYR A 172 5.44 -5.63 -1.42
CA TYR A 172 5.63 -6.57 -0.33
C TYR A 172 6.21 -5.84 0.87
N ILE A 173 5.57 -5.97 2.02
CA ILE A 173 5.92 -5.31 3.27
C ILE A 173 6.21 -6.39 4.31
N LYS A 174 7.31 -6.24 5.03
CA LYS A 174 7.66 -7.07 6.16
C LYS A 174 7.87 -6.21 7.39
N ASN A 175 7.01 -6.39 8.39
CA ASN A 175 7.08 -5.63 9.65
C ASN A 175 7.25 -4.12 9.40
N ASN A 176 6.33 -3.51 8.65
CA ASN A 176 6.33 -2.09 8.29
C ASN A 176 7.44 -1.62 7.33
N ILE A 177 8.28 -2.50 6.81
CA ILE A 177 9.35 -2.16 5.87
C ILE A 177 8.98 -2.66 4.47
N ILE A 178 9.11 -1.81 3.47
CA ILE A 178 8.91 -2.16 2.06
C ILE A 178 10.08 -3.03 1.61
N MET A 179 9.82 -4.29 1.32
CA MET A 179 10.82 -5.25 0.82
C MET A 179 10.97 -5.18 -0.70
N GLU A 180 9.88 -4.90 -1.41
CA GLU A 180 9.85 -4.66 -2.85
C GLU A 180 8.62 -3.85 -3.22
N ALA A 181 8.72 -3.05 -4.30
CA ALA A 181 7.61 -2.25 -4.82
C ALA A 181 7.59 -2.23 -6.35
N TYR A 182 6.45 -2.55 -6.93
CA TYR A 182 6.18 -2.54 -8.36
C TYR A 182 5.21 -1.41 -8.68
N VAL A 183 5.75 -0.30 -9.15
CA VAL A 183 4.98 0.91 -9.47
C VAL A 183 4.78 0.96 -10.98
N GLU A 184 3.54 1.10 -11.42
CA GLU A 184 3.23 1.20 -12.85
C GLU A 184 3.97 2.37 -13.50
N PRO A 185 4.44 2.22 -14.75
CA PRO A 185 5.18 3.27 -15.46
C PRO A 185 4.32 4.49 -15.77
N GLY A 186 4.96 5.64 -16.04
CA GLY A 186 4.29 6.85 -16.50
C GLY A 186 3.60 7.67 -15.42
N PHE A 187 3.94 7.47 -14.14
CA PHE A 187 3.42 8.30 -13.05
C PHE A 187 3.65 9.79 -13.32
N ASN A 188 2.57 10.56 -13.30
CA ASN A 188 2.63 12.00 -13.46
C ASN A 188 1.39 12.68 -12.83
N HIS A 189 1.45 14.02 -12.69
CA HIS A 189 0.37 14.85 -12.16
C HIS A 189 -0.36 15.66 -13.24
N LYS A 190 -0.25 15.27 -14.52
CA LYS A 190 -0.75 16.05 -15.66
C LYS A 190 -2.18 15.73 -16.07
N ASP A 191 -2.94 15.01 -15.26
CA ASP A 191 -4.31 14.55 -15.57
C ASP A 191 -4.39 13.66 -16.83
N GLU A 192 -3.28 13.07 -17.24
CA GLU A 192 -3.23 12.21 -18.42
C GLU A 192 -4.09 10.96 -18.21
N ASP A 193 -4.76 10.58 -19.28
CA ASP A 193 -5.66 9.41 -19.31
C ASP A 193 -4.86 8.12 -19.51
N ASN A 194 -3.95 7.83 -18.60
CA ASN A 194 -3.23 6.58 -18.56
C ASN A 194 -3.61 5.79 -17.28
N ASP A 195 -3.84 4.51 -17.45
CA ASP A 195 -4.14 3.59 -16.37
C ASP A 195 -3.43 2.25 -16.63
N PRO A 196 -2.07 2.25 -16.61
CA PRO A 196 -1.28 1.07 -16.93
C PRO A 196 -1.51 -0.05 -15.91
N TYR A 197 -1.39 -1.30 -16.37
CA TYR A 197 -1.41 -2.49 -15.54
C TYR A 197 -0.45 -3.52 -16.16
N GLU A 198 0.84 -3.37 -15.87
CA GLU A 198 1.95 -4.06 -16.54
C GLU A 198 2.88 -4.77 -15.55
N VAL A 199 3.11 -4.19 -14.36
CA VAL A 199 4.10 -4.67 -13.39
C VAL A 199 3.56 -4.91 -11.98
N SER A 200 2.40 -4.37 -11.64
CA SER A 200 1.79 -4.48 -10.30
C SER A 200 0.79 -5.62 -10.19
N ASP A 201 0.82 -6.56 -11.11
CA ASP A 201 -0.03 -7.74 -11.08
C ASP A 201 0.39 -8.74 -9.97
N PRO A 202 -0.53 -9.62 -9.52
CA PRO A 202 -0.26 -10.53 -8.41
C PRO A 202 0.79 -11.61 -8.75
N GLU A 203 0.99 -11.97 -10.01
CA GLU A 203 2.00 -12.96 -10.41
C GLU A 203 3.41 -12.40 -10.23
N THR A 204 3.63 -11.13 -10.62
CA THR A 204 4.92 -10.45 -10.49
C THR A 204 5.39 -10.42 -9.03
N ILE A 205 4.51 -10.03 -8.09
CA ILE A 205 4.88 -9.97 -6.68
C ILE A 205 5.00 -11.38 -6.06
N ALA A 206 4.21 -12.36 -6.51
CA ALA A 206 4.31 -13.76 -6.05
C ALA A 206 5.67 -14.36 -6.39
N GLN A 207 6.15 -14.17 -7.63
CA GLN A 207 7.46 -14.66 -8.07
C GLN A 207 8.60 -14.10 -7.22
N PHE A 208 8.54 -12.81 -6.87
CA PHE A 208 9.52 -12.21 -5.98
C PHE A 208 9.52 -12.87 -4.60
N ILE A 209 8.36 -13.01 -3.97
CA ILE A 209 8.22 -13.60 -2.62
C ILE A 209 8.69 -15.05 -2.60
N GLU A 210 8.35 -15.84 -3.61
CA GLU A 210 8.77 -17.22 -3.74
C GLU A 210 10.28 -17.36 -3.98
N ALA A 211 10.91 -16.38 -4.64
CA ALA A 211 12.37 -16.37 -4.83
C ALA A 211 13.10 -16.02 -3.53
N GLU A 212 12.58 -15.10 -2.71
CA GLU A 212 13.14 -14.75 -1.40
C GLU A 212 13.07 -15.91 -0.38
N ASN A 213 12.11 -16.82 -0.54
CA ASN A 213 11.90 -17.96 0.36
C ASN A 213 12.73 -19.20 0.00
N ARG A 214 13.54 -19.16 -1.07
CA ARG A 214 14.44 -20.25 -1.49
C ARG A 214 15.82 -20.14 -0.87
#